data_3ab7b22a57ea54f0dd7d380f68616ced
#
_entry.id   3ab7b22a57ea54f0dd7d380f68616ced
#
_cell.length_a   1.000
_cell.length_b   1.000
_cell.length_c   1.000
_cell.angle_alpha   90.00
_cell.angle_beta   90.00
_cell.angle_gamma   90.00
#
_symmetry.space_group_name_H-M   'P 1'
#
loop_
_entity.id
_entity.type
_entity.pdbx_description
1 polymer ?
#
loop_
_entity_poly.entity_id
_entity_poly.type
_entity_poly.pdbx_seq_one_letter_code
_entity_poly.pdbx_strand_id
1 'polypeptide(L)'
;MSSLFRQVLIVLVISTLIIVGINGMVFGAGVNPQIANISYWYADDDIRAVIKSRLGDSVYIAPALPNNAELIRDVAAAALLEAQAGKPALIPVNLNNSHWTGIAIRTKLDGNIIVFYNDSFGTSIGGASSQSGQYIEAIKKILPTAEIVDLRVHQQNDGSSCGAFTAENLIALAGLSQVNLTPEAARDLLANITDARTIRILQLGSLEAKIITAAEIIEGSIAGKYAEAVSEVAFSDMAN
;
A
#
# COMPACT_ATOMS: atom_id res chain seq x y z
N MET A 1 -13.94 -19.39 48.39
CA MET A 1 -13.32 -18.48 47.41
C MET A 1 -14.25 -17.29 47.27
N SER A 2 -13.78 -16.11 47.62
CA SER A 2 -14.58 -14.88 47.56
C SER A 2 -14.97 -14.54 46.11
N SER A 3 -16.11 -13.89 45.90
CA SER A 3 -16.61 -13.42 44.61
C SER A 3 -15.54 -12.62 43.87
N LEU A 4 -14.79 -11.82 44.59
CA LEU A 4 -13.67 -11.01 44.09
C LEU A 4 -12.55 -11.85 43.46
N PHE A 5 -12.20 -12.98 44.06
CA PHE A 5 -11.13 -13.86 43.55
C PHE A 5 -11.55 -14.54 42.22
N ARG A 6 -12.84 -14.91 42.08
CA ARG A 6 -13.38 -15.45 40.83
C ARG A 6 -13.38 -14.40 39.72
N GLN A 7 -13.75 -13.16 40.03
CA GLN A 7 -13.76 -12.07 39.06
C GLN A 7 -12.36 -11.73 38.59
N VAL A 8 -11.35 -11.62 39.48
CA VAL A 8 -9.97 -11.37 39.14
C VAL A 8 -9.38 -12.51 38.30
N LEU A 9 -9.73 -13.76 38.59
CA LEU A 9 -9.26 -14.93 37.84
C LEU A 9 -9.85 -14.96 36.41
N ILE A 10 -11.16 -14.66 36.26
CA ILE A 10 -11.81 -14.59 34.96
C ILE A 10 -11.18 -13.47 34.10
N VAL A 11 -10.90 -12.34 34.70
CA VAL A 11 -10.28 -11.21 34.04
C VAL A 11 -8.84 -11.53 33.58
N LEU A 12 -8.04 -12.18 34.43
CA LEU A 12 -6.70 -12.63 34.09
C LEU A 12 -6.70 -13.64 32.92
N VAL A 13 -7.64 -14.60 32.93
CA VAL A 13 -7.78 -15.61 31.87
C VAL A 13 -8.23 -14.94 30.54
N ILE A 14 -9.17 -14.00 30.59
CA ILE A 14 -9.63 -13.28 29.40
C ILE A 14 -8.51 -12.40 28.86
N SER A 15 -7.75 -11.69 29.72
CA SER A 15 -6.61 -10.87 29.30
C SER A 15 -5.54 -11.73 28.64
N THR A 16 -5.22 -12.89 29.19
CA THR A 16 -4.23 -13.82 28.62
C THR A 16 -4.72 -14.40 27.29
N LEU A 17 -6.01 -14.74 27.17
CA LEU A 17 -6.62 -15.24 25.94
C LEU A 17 -6.68 -14.16 24.85
N ILE A 18 -6.98 -12.91 25.23
CA ILE A 18 -6.99 -11.77 24.30
C ILE A 18 -5.56 -11.47 23.83
N ILE A 19 -4.58 -11.45 24.73
CA ILE A 19 -3.15 -11.21 24.37
C ILE A 19 -2.64 -12.33 23.46
N VAL A 20 -2.96 -13.59 23.73
CA VAL A 20 -2.60 -14.73 22.86
C VAL A 20 -3.39 -14.69 21.54
N GLY A 21 -4.67 -14.32 21.57
CA GLY A 21 -5.50 -14.16 20.37
C GLY A 21 -5.06 -12.97 19.51
N ILE A 22 -4.71 -11.83 20.13
CA ILE A 22 -4.18 -10.64 19.44
C ILE A 22 -2.78 -10.92 18.90
N ASN A 23 -1.90 -11.56 19.67
CA ASN A 23 -0.59 -11.98 19.16
C ASN A 23 -0.74 -13.00 18.03
N GLY A 24 -1.70 -13.93 18.08
CA GLY A 24 -2.01 -14.84 16.97
C GLY A 24 -2.60 -14.13 15.75
N MET A 25 -3.41 -13.09 15.93
CA MET A 25 -3.96 -12.27 14.81
C MET A 25 -2.94 -11.27 14.26
N VAL A 26 -2.10 -10.68 15.11
CA VAL A 26 -1.06 -9.73 14.69
C VAL A 26 0.14 -10.46 14.07
N PHE A 27 0.46 -11.67 14.57
CA PHE A 27 1.53 -12.50 13.98
C PHE A 27 1.05 -13.32 12.77
N GLY A 28 -0.27 -13.48 12.53
CA GLY A 28 -0.82 -14.09 11.31
C GLY A 28 -0.78 -13.15 10.08
N ALA A 29 -0.63 -11.83 10.29
CA ALA A 29 -0.38 -10.81 9.27
C ALA A 29 1.01 -10.18 9.46
N GLY A 30 2.00 -10.98 9.85
CA GLY A 30 3.37 -10.53 10.10
C GLY A 30 3.97 -9.86 8.86
N VAL A 31 4.74 -8.80 9.09
CA VAL A 31 5.58 -8.22 8.04
C VAL A 31 6.42 -9.35 7.44
N ASN A 32 6.39 -9.46 6.12
CA ASN A 32 7.24 -10.41 5.42
C ASN A 32 8.71 -9.97 5.52
N PRO A 33 9.55 -10.61 6.35
CA PRO A 33 10.94 -10.21 6.54
C PRO A 33 11.78 -10.38 5.28
N GLN A 34 11.31 -11.15 4.30
CA GLN A 34 11.95 -11.34 3.01
C GLN A 34 12.02 -10.04 2.20
N ILE A 35 11.18 -9.05 2.52
CA ILE A 35 11.19 -7.73 1.86
C ILE A 35 12.60 -7.09 1.91
N ALA A 36 13.35 -7.25 2.99
CA ALA A 36 14.73 -6.76 3.09
C ALA A 36 15.75 -7.59 2.29
N ASN A 37 15.40 -8.80 1.86
CA ASN A 37 16.30 -9.66 1.10
C ASN A 37 16.37 -9.19 -0.37
N ILE A 38 17.57 -8.85 -0.84
CA ILE A 38 17.78 -8.32 -2.20
C ILE A 38 17.37 -9.32 -3.30
N SER A 39 17.40 -10.62 -3.01
CA SER A 39 17.00 -11.66 -3.97
C SER A 39 15.52 -12.03 -3.91
N TYR A 40 14.77 -11.43 -2.99
CA TYR A 40 13.34 -11.73 -2.84
C TYR A 40 12.51 -11.04 -3.92
N TRP A 41 11.61 -11.77 -4.55
CA TRP A 41 10.63 -11.28 -5.50
C TRP A 41 9.34 -10.90 -4.75
N TYR A 42 8.93 -9.64 -4.84
CA TYR A 42 7.70 -9.18 -4.21
C TYR A 42 6.47 -9.84 -4.81
N ALA A 43 5.57 -10.29 -3.94
CA ALA A 43 4.21 -10.65 -4.32
C ALA A 43 3.34 -9.38 -4.44
N ASP A 44 2.11 -9.51 -4.96
CA ASP A 44 1.14 -8.42 -5.02
C ASP A 44 0.86 -7.82 -3.63
N ASP A 45 0.65 -8.69 -2.66
CA ASP A 45 0.36 -8.28 -1.29
C ASP A 45 1.51 -7.50 -0.65
N ASP A 46 2.77 -7.83 -0.98
CA ASP A 46 3.94 -7.08 -0.49
C ASP A 46 3.93 -5.64 -1.03
N ILE A 47 3.72 -5.46 -2.35
CA ILE A 47 3.68 -4.14 -2.98
C ILE A 47 2.54 -3.30 -2.40
N ARG A 48 1.35 -3.87 -2.29
CA ARG A 48 0.17 -3.19 -1.76
C ARG A 48 0.33 -2.83 -0.29
N ALA A 49 0.88 -3.75 0.52
CA ALA A 49 1.16 -3.50 1.93
C ALA A 49 2.16 -2.36 2.13
N VAL A 50 3.25 -2.33 1.35
CA VAL A 50 4.24 -1.25 1.37
C VAL A 50 3.60 0.08 1.02
N ILE A 51 2.85 0.18 -0.07
CA ILE A 51 2.17 1.42 -0.48
C ILE A 51 1.17 1.85 0.61
N LYS A 52 0.37 0.92 1.12
CA LYS A 52 -0.64 1.18 2.16
C LYS A 52 -0.01 1.61 3.48
N SER A 53 1.16 1.07 3.85
CA SER A 53 1.86 1.45 5.09
C SER A 53 2.29 2.92 5.07
N ARG A 54 2.68 3.45 3.90
CA ARG A 54 3.19 4.83 3.76
C ARG A 54 2.12 5.86 3.41
N LEU A 55 1.11 5.49 2.63
CA LEU A 55 0.11 6.42 2.11
C LEU A 55 -1.29 6.25 2.72
N GLY A 56 -1.52 5.16 3.45
CA GLY A 56 -2.82 4.90 4.09
C GLY A 56 -3.97 4.84 3.10
N ASP A 57 -5.08 5.51 3.43
CA ASP A 57 -6.29 5.59 2.61
C ASP A 57 -6.32 6.80 1.68
N SER A 58 -5.22 7.59 1.65
CA SER A 58 -5.11 8.77 0.78
C SER A 58 -4.96 8.42 -0.69
N VAL A 59 -4.75 7.15 -1.04
CA VAL A 59 -4.60 6.65 -2.40
C VAL A 59 -5.52 5.45 -2.67
N TYR A 60 -5.92 5.27 -3.92
CA TYR A 60 -6.48 4.02 -4.40
C TYR A 60 -5.35 3.12 -4.88
N ILE A 61 -5.34 1.85 -4.46
CA ILE A 61 -4.36 0.85 -4.89
C ILE A 61 -5.12 -0.28 -5.56
N ALA A 62 -4.95 -0.42 -6.86
CA ALA A 62 -5.55 -1.51 -7.62
C ALA A 62 -4.94 -2.86 -7.23
N PRO A 63 -5.72 -3.96 -7.24
CA PRO A 63 -5.16 -5.30 -7.17
C PRO A 63 -4.34 -5.59 -8.43
N ALA A 64 -3.25 -6.34 -8.32
CA ALA A 64 -2.61 -6.92 -9.49
C ALA A 64 -3.50 -8.04 -10.04
N LEU A 65 -3.87 -7.92 -11.29
CA LEU A 65 -4.79 -8.85 -11.92
C LEU A 65 -4.05 -9.83 -12.85
N PRO A 66 -4.59 -11.02 -13.06
CA PRO A 66 -4.16 -11.86 -14.17
C PRO A 66 -4.42 -11.12 -15.49
N ASN A 67 -3.69 -11.49 -16.54
CA ASN A 67 -3.86 -10.90 -17.87
C ASN A 67 -5.24 -11.24 -18.47
N ASN A 68 -6.26 -10.45 -18.08
CA ASN A 68 -7.65 -10.56 -18.48
C ASN A 68 -8.16 -9.19 -18.89
N ALA A 69 -8.46 -8.99 -20.16
CA ALA A 69 -8.83 -7.69 -20.73
C ALA A 69 -10.11 -7.08 -20.11
N GLU A 70 -11.06 -7.90 -19.67
CA GLU A 70 -12.29 -7.41 -19.02
C GLU A 70 -11.97 -6.86 -17.63
N LEU A 71 -11.25 -7.62 -16.81
CA LEU A 71 -10.83 -7.18 -15.48
C LEU A 71 -9.92 -5.95 -15.55
N ILE A 72 -9.00 -5.90 -16.52
CA ILE A 72 -8.15 -4.73 -16.75
C ILE A 72 -8.98 -3.48 -17.04
N ARG A 73 -10.02 -3.60 -17.86
CA ARG A 73 -10.92 -2.48 -18.17
C ARG A 73 -11.65 -2.00 -16.92
N ASP A 74 -12.16 -2.91 -16.09
CA ASP A 74 -12.90 -2.56 -14.88
C ASP A 74 -12.00 -1.89 -13.84
N VAL A 75 -10.77 -2.37 -13.67
CA VAL A 75 -9.77 -1.73 -12.80
C VAL A 75 -9.36 -0.36 -13.33
N ALA A 76 -9.16 -0.22 -14.65
CA ALA A 76 -8.85 1.07 -15.25
C ALA A 76 -9.98 2.09 -15.04
N ALA A 77 -11.25 1.65 -15.16
CA ALA A 77 -12.41 2.50 -14.89
C ALA A 77 -12.49 2.93 -13.42
N ALA A 78 -12.30 2.00 -12.48
CA ALA A 78 -12.28 2.30 -11.06
C ALA A 78 -11.13 3.28 -10.69
N ALA A 79 -9.93 3.05 -11.22
CA ALA A 79 -8.78 3.90 -10.98
C ALA A 79 -8.96 5.33 -11.54
N LEU A 80 -9.58 5.46 -12.72
CA LEU A 80 -9.93 6.77 -13.30
C LEU A 80 -10.96 7.50 -12.45
N LEU A 81 -12.00 6.81 -11.96
CA LEU A 81 -13.02 7.40 -11.10
C LEU A 81 -12.41 7.96 -9.80
N GLU A 82 -11.53 7.21 -9.14
CA GLU A 82 -10.82 7.65 -7.94
C GLU A 82 -9.91 8.86 -8.24
N ALA A 83 -9.18 8.82 -9.35
CA ALA A 83 -8.35 9.94 -9.77
C ALA A 83 -9.16 11.21 -10.06
N GLN A 84 -10.31 11.09 -10.73
CA GLN A 84 -11.23 12.21 -10.98
C GLN A 84 -11.82 12.78 -9.68
N ALA A 85 -11.98 11.96 -8.65
CA ALA A 85 -12.33 12.40 -7.30
C ALA A 85 -11.16 13.07 -6.54
N GLY A 86 -10.00 13.24 -7.18
CA GLY A 86 -8.81 13.89 -6.61
C GLY A 86 -7.90 12.96 -5.83
N LYS A 87 -8.19 11.66 -5.77
CA LYS A 87 -7.41 10.65 -5.05
C LYS A 87 -6.43 9.97 -6.00
N PRO A 88 -5.10 10.01 -5.76
CA PRO A 88 -4.14 9.30 -6.60
C PRO A 88 -4.52 7.83 -6.76
N ALA A 89 -4.53 7.30 -7.98
CA ALA A 89 -4.81 5.90 -8.24
C ALA A 89 -3.54 5.20 -8.75
N LEU A 90 -3.17 4.10 -8.08
CA LEU A 90 -1.94 3.37 -8.27
C LEU A 90 -2.24 1.95 -8.73
N ILE A 91 -1.66 1.54 -9.84
CA ILE A 91 -1.86 0.22 -10.45
C ILE A 91 -0.51 -0.49 -10.56
N PRO A 92 -0.17 -1.39 -9.62
CA PRO A 92 0.92 -2.33 -9.81
C PRO A 92 0.57 -3.29 -10.95
N VAL A 93 1.45 -3.47 -11.90
CA VAL A 93 1.22 -4.36 -13.05
C VAL A 93 2.23 -5.49 -13.04
N ASN A 94 1.76 -6.73 -12.94
CA ASN A 94 2.58 -7.93 -12.98
C ASN A 94 2.65 -8.47 -14.41
N LEU A 95 3.79 -8.33 -15.05
CA LEU A 95 4.01 -8.81 -16.41
C LEU A 95 4.28 -10.32 -16.40
N ASN A 96 3.23 -11.14 -16.56
CA ASN A 96 3.31 -12.61 -16.70
C ASN A 96 4.08 -13.31 -15.55
N ASN A 97 3.93 -12.85 -14.32
CA ASN A 97 4.62 -13.35 -13.14
C ASN A 97 6.17 -13.31 -13.24
N SER A 98 6.70 -12.43 -14.07
CA SER A 98 8.15 -12.33 -14.32
C SER A 98 8.72 -10.94 -14.06
N HIS A 99 7.88 -9.92 -13.98
CA HIS A 99 8.31 -8.54 -13.81
C HIS A 99 7.21 -7.63 -13.29
N TRP A 100 7.57 -6.62 -12.49
CA TRP A 100 6.66 -5.61 -11.97
C TRP A 100 6.93 -4.26 -12.62
N THR A 101 5.85 -3.58 -13.01
CA THR A 101 5.84 -2.18 -13.46
C THR A 101 4.73 -1.41 -12.78
N GLY A 102 4.70 -0.09 -12.92
CA GLY A 102 3.71 0.74 -12.24
C GLY A 102 3.03 1.76 -13.15
N ILE A 103 1.73 1.97 -12.92
CA ILE A 103 0.94 3.05 -13.52
C ILE A 103 0.37 3.91 -12.37
N ALA A 104 0.64 5.22 -12.40
CA ALA A 104 0.05 6.18 -11.47
C ALA A 104 -0.86 7.14 -12.24
N ILE A 105 -2.12 7.27 -11.82
CA ILE A 105 -3.11 8.17 -12.40
C ILE A 105 -3.34 9.32 -11.44
N ARG A 106 -3.19 10.55 -11.92
CA ARG A 106 -3.28 11.77 -11.13
C ARG A 106 -4.14 12.82 -11.82
N THR A 107 -4.75 13.69 -11.03
CA THR A 107 -5.49 14.86 -11.51
C THR A 107 -4.65 16.12 -11.35
N LYS A 108 -4.47 16.88 -12.43
CA LYS A 108 -3.81 18.20 -12.45
C LYS A 108 -4.73 19.25 -11.83
N LEU A 109 -4.17 20.44 -11.55
CA LEU A 109 -4.95 21.58 -11.03
C LEU A 109 -6.08 22.04 -11.94
N ASP A 110 -5.91 21.88 -13.26
CA ASP A 110 -6.92 22.20 -14.28
C ASP A 110 -7.99 21.12 -14.46
N GLY A 111 -7.95 20.06 -13.66
CA GLY A 111 -8.88 18.93 -13.72
C GLY A 111 -8.51 17.87 -14.76
N ASN A 112 -7.49 18.09 -15.58
CA ASN A 112 -7.04 17.11 -16.56
C ASN A 112 -6.36 15.91 -15.89
N ILE A 113 -6.52 14.73 -16.48
CA ILE A 113 -5.89 13.50 -16.00
C ILE A 113 -4.53 13.32 -16.69
N ILE A 114 -3.51 13.04 -15.86
CA ILE A 114 -2.19 12.60 -16.30
C ILE A 114 -1.94 11.18 -15.77
N VAL A 115 -1.38 10.34 -16.62
CA VAL A 115 -1.08 8.93 -16.36
C VAL A 115 0.41 8.72 -16.56
N PHE A 116 1.12 8.40 -15.48
CA PHE A 116 2.53 8.08 -15.52
C PHE A 116 2.71 6.56 -15.58
N TYR A 117 3.57 6.11 -16.44
CA TYR A 117 4.07 4.75 -16.47
C TYR A 117 5.58 4.75 -16.26
N ASN A 118 6.08 3.84 -15.42
CA ASN A 118 7.50 3.54 -15.34
C ASN A 118 7.74 2.04 -15.15
N ASP A 119 8.75 1.57 -15.86
CA ASP A 119 9.41 0.30 -15.67
C ASP A 119 10.81 0.58 -15.13
N SER A 120 11.20 -0.07 -14.04
CA SER A 120 12.53 0.14 -13.41
C SER A 120 13.71 -0.26 -14.29
N PHE A 121 13.50 -1.06 -15.34
CA PHE A 121 14.50 -1.29 -16.39
C PHE A 121 14.54 -0.18 -17.46
N GLY A 122 13.68 0.83 -17.36
CA GLY A 122 13.58 1.89 -18.36
C GLY A 122 12.94 1.47 -19.68
N THR A 123 12.24 0.32 -19.70
CA THR A 123 11.55 -0.15 -20.89
C THR A 123 10.27 0.63 -21.14
N SER A 124 9.86 0.76 -22.40
CA SER A 124 8.63 1.46 -22.77
C SER A 124 7.38 0.65 -22.39
N ILE A 125 6.23 1.34 -22.33
CA ILE A 125 4.89 0.77 -22.06
C ILE A 125 4.63 -0.53 -22.85
N GLY A 126 5.18 -0.67 -24.03
CA GLY A 126 4.86 -1.75 -24.96
C GLY A 126 3.54 -1.52 -25.69
N GLY A 127 3.23 -2.40 -26.63
CA GLY A 127 1.98 -2.34 -27.40
C GLY A 127 0.81 -2.97 -26.64
N ALA A 128 -0.37 -2.96 -27.28
CA ALA A 128 -1.62 -3.53 -26.74
C ALA A 128 -1.55 -5.04 -26.40
N SER A 129 -0.50 -5.73 -26.81
CA SER A 129 -0.24 -7.14 -26.44
C SER A 129 0.40 -7.27 -25.05
N SER A 130 1.04 -6.22 -24.51
CA SER A 130 1.57 -6.21 -23.15
C SER A 130 0.46 -5.86 -22.17
N GLN A 131 0.56 -6.37 -20.93
CA GLN A 131 -0.43 -6.07 -19.90
C GLN A 131 -0.46 -4.58 -19.56
N SER A 132 0.70 -3.91 -19.46
CA SER A 132 0.76 -2.46 -19.28
C SER A 132 0.10 -1.70 -20.43
N GLY A 133 0.35 -2.13 -21.68
CA GLY A 133 -0.29 -1.55 -22.85
C GLY A 133 -1.82 -1.72 -22.84
N GLN A 134 -2.34 -2.85 -22.37
CA GLN A 134 -3.78 -3.08 -22.23
C GLN A 134 -4.43 -2.11 -21.21
N TYR A 135 -3.76 -1.82 -20.08
CA TYR A 135 -4.24 -0.80 -19.14
C TYR A 135 -4.28 0.59 -19.80
N ILE A 136 -3.22 0.97 -20.49
CA ILE A 136 -3.15 2.28 -21.17
C ILE A 136 -4.24 2.39 -22.26
N GLU A 137 -4.43 1.36 -23.05
CA GLU A 137 -5.51 1.34 -24.05
C GLU A 137 -6.92 1.39 -23.43
N ALA A 138 -7.14 0.71 -22.30
CA ALA A 138 -8.39 0.80 -21.55
C ALA A 138 -8.64 2.23 -21.04
N ILE A 139 -7.61 2.86 -20.44
CA ILE A 139 -7.67 4.24 -19.96
C ILE A 139 -8.00 5.20 -21.12
N LYS A 140 -7.30 5.10 -22.27
CA LYS A 140 -7.54 5.94 -23.44
C LYS A 140 -8.93 5.77 -24.03
N LYS A 141 -9.49 4.55 -24.00
CA LYS A 141 -10.86 4.30 -24.46
C LYS A 141 -11.91 4.97 -23.56
N ILE A 142 -11.68 4.98 -22.24
CA ILE A 142 -12.58 5.60 -21.26
C ILE A 142 -12.42 7.11 -21.26
N LEU A 143 -11.17 7.60 -21.29
CA LEU A 143 -10.83 9.03 -21.24
C LEU A 143 -9.78 9.36 -22.32
N PRO A 144 -10.21 9.65 -23.57
CA PRO A 144 -9.30 9.95 -24.68
C PRO A 144 -8.40 11.18 -24.46
N THR A 145 -8.82 12.08 -23.56
CA THR A 145 -8.07 13.31 -23.22
C THR A 145 -6.99 13.10 -22.15
N ALA A 146 -6.88 11.90 -21.58
CA ALA A 146 -5.85 11.61 -20.59
C ALA A 146 -4.44 11.74 -21.21
N GLU A 147 -3.58 12.53 -20.57
CA GLU A 147 -2.18 12.64 -20.95
C GLU A 147 -1.42 11.39 -20.49
N ILE A 148 -0.87 10.63 -21.41
CA ILE A 148 -0.08 9.43 -21.11
C ILE A 148 1.41 9.75 -21.20
N VAL A 149 2.13 9.51 -20.10
CA VAL A 149 3.56 9.78 -19.96
C VAL A 149 4.31 8.49 -19.72
N ASP A 150 5.10 8.08 -20.68
CA ASP A 150 6.07 6.99 -20.59
C ASP A 150 7.39 7.53 -20.05
N LEU A 151 7.69 7.31 -18.77
CA LEU A 151 8.80 7.94 -18.07
C LEU A 151 10.16 7.36 -18.48
N ARG A 152 10.26 6.03 -18.64
CA ARG A 152 11.48 5.31 -19.06
C ARG A 152 12.70 5.59 -18.19
N VAL A 153 12.52 5.72 -16.89
CA VAL A 153 13.62 5.92 -15.97
C VAL A 153 14.23 4.56 -15.60
N HIS A 154 15.49 4.37 -15.99
CA HIS A 154 16.26 3.17 -15.65
C HIS A 154 16.82 3.29 -14.24
N GLN A 155 16.46 2.34 -13.37
CA GLN A 155 16.80 2.34 -11.94
C GLN A 155 17.40 1.00 -11.50
N GLN A 156 16.91 -0.10 -12.07
CA GLN A 156 17.22 -1.46 -11.66
C GLN A 156 18.36 -2.04 -12.48
N ASN A 157 19.35 -2.62 -11.78
CA ASN A 157 20.49 -3.31 -12.37
C ASN A 157 20.57 -4.80 -11.95
N ASP A 158 19.56 -5.31 -11.25
CA ASP A 158 19.46 -6.70 -10.79
C ASP A 158 18.20 -7.39 -11.34
N GLY A 159 18.06 -8.68 -11.15
CA GLY A 159 16.93 -9.47 -11.66
C GLY A 159 15.74 -9.60 -10.69
N SER A 160 15.77 -8.99 -9.49
CA SER A 160 14.80 -9.32 -8.42
C SER A 160 14.12 -8.09 -7.78
N SER A 161 14.59 -6.86 -8.01
CA SER A 161 14.13 -5.68 -7.29
C SER A 161 12.99 -4.92 -7.96
N CYS A 162 12.45 -5.41 -9.08
CA CYS A 162 11.37 -4.73 -9.81
C CYS A 162 10.15 -4.39 -8.91
N GLY A 163 9.73 -5.31 -8.03
CA GLY A 163 8.61 -5.06 -7.11
C GLY A 163 8.92 -3.96 -6.10
N ALA A 164 10.15 -3.93 -5.55
CA ALA A 164 10.57 -2.88 -4.62
C ALA A 164 10.59 -1.50 -5.31
N PHE A 165 11.17 -1.40 -6.50
CA PHE A 165 11.15 -0.17 -7.30
C PHE A 165 9.73 0.24 -7.70
N THR A 166 8.88 -0.71 -8.10
CA THR A 166 7.48 -0.43 -8.46
C THR A 166 6.74 0.20 -7.28
N ALA A 167 6.83 -0.37 -6.08
CA ALA A 167 6.21 0.19 -4.89
C ALA A 167 6.71 1.60 -4.60
N GLU A 168 8.04 1.83 -4.62
CA GLU A 168 8.64 3.12 -4.33
C GLU A 168 8.29 4.18 -5.39
N ASN A 169 8.32 3.82 -6.67
CA ASN A 169 7.92 4.69 -7.77
C ASN A 169 6.47 5.15 -7.66
N LEU A 170 5.56 4.22 -7.35
CA LEU A 170 4.15 4.54 -7.17
C LEU A 170 3.92 5.47 -5.97
N ILE A 171 4.63 5.24 -4.85
CA ILE A 171 4.60 6.13 -3.68
C ILE A 171 5.10 7.52 -4.04
N ALA A 172 6.24 7.61 -4.73
CA ALA A 172 6.84 8.88 -5.14
C ALA A 172 5.92 9.66 -6.07
N LEU A 173 5.36 9.01 -7.10
CA LEU A 173 4.43 9.62 -8.05
C LEU A 173 3.11 10.06 -7.38
N ALA A 174 2.63 9.32 -6.39
CA ALA A 174 1.48 9.74 -5.58
C ALA A 174 1.77 10.99 -4.76
N GLY A 175 3.00 11.15 -4.27
CA GLY A 175 3.46 12.29 -3.45
C GLY A 175 3.76 13.58 -4.24
N LEU A 176 3.82 13.55 -5.57
CA LEU A 176 4.02 14.76 -6.37
C LEU A 176 2.90 15.76 -6.09
N SER A 177 3.28 17.01 -5.83
CA SER A 177 2.29 18.09 -5.68
C SER A 177 1.59 18.37 -7.01
N GLN A 178 0.34 18.83 -6.96
CA GLN A 178 -0.43 19.10 -8.18
C GLN A 178 0.23 20.17 -9.09
N VAL A 179 0.98 21.11 -8.51
CA VAL A 179 1.73 22.12 -9.28
C VAL A 179 2.94 21.55 -10.00
N ASN A 180 3.44 20.37 -9.57
CA ASN A 180 4.62 19.70 -10.12
C ASN A 180 4.25 18.42 -10.88
N LEU A 181 2.99 18.22 -11.27
CA LEU A 181 2.56 17.07 -12.07
C LEU A 181 2.99 17.24 -13.54
N THR A 182 4.30 17.23 -13.78
CA THR A 182 4.90 17.30 -15.11
C THR A 182 5.74 16.06 -15.40
N PRO A 183 5.94 15.69 -16.67
CA PRO A 183 6.81 14.59 -17.04
C PRO A 183 8.25 14.74 -16.54
N GLU A 184 8.78 15.96 -16.57
CA GLU A 184 10.14 16.29 -16.13
C GLU A 184 10.30 16.07 -14.62
N ALA A 185 9.42 16.67 -13.81
CA ALA A 185 9.46 16.50 -12.35
C ALA A 185 9.29 15.03 -11.93
N ALA A 186 8.45 14.27 -12.64
CA ALA A 186 8.29 12.84 -12.39
C ALA A 186 9.58 12.07 -12.72
N ARG A 187 10.25 12.35 -13.86
CA ARG A 187 11.52 11.71 -14.22
C ARG A 187 12.62 12.04 -13.22
N ASP A 188 12.77 13.31 -12.87
CA ASP A 188 13.78 13.77 -11.91
C ASP A 188 13.59 13.12 -10.55
N LEU A 189 12.33 13.00 -10.08
CA LEU A 189 12.01 12.33 -8.84
C LEU A 189 12.41 10.85 -8.88
N LEU A 190 12.02 10.12 -9.92
CA LEU A 190 12.32 8.70 -10.04
C LEU A 190 13.81 8.42 -10.27
N ALA A 191 14.52 9.30 -10.95
CA ALA A 191 15.98 9.15 -11.19
C ALA A 191 16.79 9.16 -9.88
N ASN A 192 16.25 9.68 -8.79
CA ASN A 192 16.89 9.65 -7.48
C ASN A 192 16.62 8.36 -6.69
N ILE A 193 15.75 7.48 -7.19
CA ILE A 193 15.39 6.19 -6.57
C ILE A 193 16.25 5.11 -7.21
N THR A 194 17.46 4.88 -6.70
CA THR A 194 18.46 4.02 -7.38
C THR A 194 19.00 2.87 -6.55
N ASP A 195 18.89 2.92 -5.21
CA ASP A 195 19.45 1.91 -4.32
C ASP A 195 18.37 0.93 -3.81
N ALA A 196 18.28 -0.22 -4.48
CA ALA A 196 17.34 -1.29 -4.14
C ALA A 196 17.45 -1.76 -2.67
N ARG A 197 18.65 -1.79 -2.11
CA ARG A 197 18.86 -2.24 -0.73
C ARG A 197 18.30 -1.24 0.26
N THR A 198 18.60 0.03 0.10
CA THR A 198 18.05 1.11 0.94
C THR A 198 16.53 1.16 0.83
N ILE A 199 15.98 1.06 -0.38
CA ILE A 199 14.53 1.03 -0.61
C ILE A 199 13.88 -0.10 0.20
N ARG A 200 14.39 -1.30 0.12
CA ARG A 200 13.85 -2.48 0.83
C ARG A 200 13.90 -2.34 2.36
N ILE A 201 14.99 -1.77 2.90
CA ILE A 201 15.11 -1.50 4.33
C ILE A 201 14.07 -0.47 4.79
N LEU A 202 13.88 0.61 4.04
CA LEU A 202 12.87 1.63 4.34
C LEU A 202 11.44 1.09 4.25
N GLN A 203 11.17 0.23 3.27
CA GLN A 203 9.88 -0.43 3.10
C GLN A 203 9.57 -1.38 4.26
N LEU A 204 10.52 -2.20 4.68
CA LEU A 204 10.38 -3.05 5.86
C LEU A 204 10.12 -2.23 7.12
N GLY A 205 10.91 -1.19 7.36
CA GLY A 205 10.74 -0.31 8.52
C GLY A 205 9.37 0.38 8.57
N SER A 206 8.81 0.77 7.41
CA SER A 206 7.47 1.38 7.36
C SER A 206 6.34 0.38 7.70
N LEU A 207 6.50 -0.88 7.33
CA LEU A 207 5.56 -1.94 7.68
C LEU A 207 5.62 -2.28 9.18
N GLU A 208 6.83 -2.38 9.75
CA GLU A 208 7.03 -2.64 11.17
C GLU A 208 6.47 -1.50 12.04
N ALA A 209 6.75 -0.25 11.69
CA ALA A 209 6.24 0.93 12.41
C ALA A 209 4.70 0.95 12.46
N LYS A 210 4.03 0.57 11.37
CA LYS A 210 2.57 0.52 11.32
C LYS A 210 1.97 -0.57 12.21
N ILE A 211 2.63 -1.71 12.34
CA ILE A 211 2.21 -2.78 13.24
C ILE A 211 2.34 -2.35 14.70
N ILE A 212 3.45 -1.71 15.07
CA ILE A 212 3.68 -1.20 16.43
C ILE A 212 2.58 -0.20 16.79
N THR A 213 2.31 0.79 15.93
CA THR A 213 1.25 1.79 16.17
C THR A 213 -0.14 1.15 16.31
N ALA A 214 -0.46 0.14 15.51
CA ALA A 214 -1.73 -0.57 15.65
C ALA A 214 -1.84 -1.34 16.97
N ALA A 215 -0.76 -1.98 17.42
CA ALA A 215 -0.69 -2.68 18.69
C ALA A 215 -0.88 -1.71 19.88
N GLU A 216 -0.19 -0.55 19.86
CA GLU A 216 -0.31 0.49 20.89
C GLU A 216 -1.75 1.04 21.01
N ILE A 217 -2.43 1.26 19.87
CA ILE A 217 -3.83 1.71 19.85
C ILE A 217 -4.76 0.64 20.47
N ILE A 218 -4.53 -0.63 20.16
CA ILE A 218 -5.32 -1.74 20.71
C ILE A 218 -5.10 -1.84 22.23
N GLU A 219 -3.86 -1.79 22.68
CA GLU A 219 -3.53 -1.83 24.12
C GLU A 219 -4.13 -0.64 24.86
N GLY A 220 -4.01 0.58 24.31
CA GLY A 220 -4.63 1.78 24.89
C GLY A 220 -6.16 1.70 24.95
N SER A 221 -6.81 1.16 23.92
CA SER A 221 -8.26 0.95 23.90
C SER A 221 -8.71 -0.08 24.93
N ILE A 222 -7.96 -1.16 25.12
CA ILE A 222 -8.24 -2.18 26.15
C ILE A 222 -8.05 -1.59 27.55
N ALA A 223 -6.97 -0.87 27.79
CA ALA A 223 -6.69 -0.22 29.07
C ALA A 223 -7.79 0.80 29.46
N GLY A 224 -8.26 1.60 28.48
CA GLY A 224 -9.35 2.55 28.68
C GLY A 224 -10.67 1.89 29.08
N LYS A 225 -11.07 0.85 28.36
CA LYS A 225 -12.29 0.08 28.70
C LYS A 225 -12.19 -0.62 30.05
N TYR A 226 -10.98 -1.02 30.44
CA TYR A 226 -10.73 -1.63 31.74
C TYR A 226 -10.88 -0.64 32.90
N ALA A 227 -10.34 0.58 32.74
CA ALA A 227 -10.48 1.64 33.72
C ALA A 227 -11.95 2.05 33.92
N GLU A 228 -12.73 2.09 32.83
CA GLU A 228 -14.16 2.40 32.85
C GLU A 228 -14.96 1.32 33.61
N ALA A 229 -14.72 0.03 33.31
CA ALA A 229 -15.37 -1.10 33.97
C ALA A 229 -15.04 -1.18 35.48
N VAL A 230 -13.79 -0.89 35.87
CA VAL A 230 -13.37 -0.88 37.29
C VAL A 230 -14.02 0.27 38.03
N SER A 231 -14.19 1.45 37.40
CA SER A 231 -14.87 2.60 38.02
C SER A 231 -16.36 2.33 38.24
N GLU A 232 -17.06 1.70 37.30
CA GLU A 232 -18.47 1.32 37.44
C GLU A 232 -18.71 0.36 38.60
N VAL A 233 -17.82 -0.66 38.74
CA VAL A 233 -17.90 -1.63 39.87
C VAL A 233 -17.63 -0.93 41.21
N ALA A 234 -16.66 -0.05 41.30
CA ALA A 234 -16.34 0.70 42.51
C ALA A 234 -17.50 1.63 42.95
N PHE A 235 -18.21 2.24 42.03
CA PHE A 235 -19.37 3.09 42.32
C PHE A 235 -20.61 2.27 42.75
N SER A 236 -20.81 1.04 42.22
CA SER A 236 -21.94 0.19 42.60
C SER A 236 -21.81 -0.35 44.03
N ASP A 237 -20.57 -0.63 44.48
CA ASP A 237 -20.29 -1.17 45.82
C ASP A 237 -20.31 -0.06 46.91
N MET A 238 -20.25 1.23 46.55
CA MET A 238 -20.41 2.35 47.49
C MET A 238 -21.86 2.82 47.66
N ALA A 239 -22.78 2.35 46.81
CA ALA A 239 -24.19 2.73 46.82
C ALA A 239 -25.11 1.70 47.55
N ASN A 240 -24.55 0.59 48.06
CA ASN A 240 -25.20 -0.40 48.88
C ASN A 240 -24.59 -0.44 50.30
#